data_d862a96bde87866088ad09ee0b593ee8
#
_entry.id   d862a96bde87866088ad09ee0b593ee8
#
_cell.length_a   1.000
_cell.length_b   1.000
_cell.length_c   1.000
_cell.angle_alpha   90.00
_cell.angle_beta   90.00
_cell.angle_gamma   90.00
#
_symmetry.space_group_name_H-M   'P 1'
#
loop_
_entity.id
_entity.type
_entity.pdbx_description
1 polymer ?
#
loop_
_entity_poly.entity_id
_entity_poly.type
_entity_poly.pdbx_seq_one_letter_code
_entity_poly.pdbx_strand_id
1 'polypeptide(L)'
;MDAGKLVGSDEIGLRVGKVVNQYKVSKHFELTIGDRTFTFMRKLAAIAAEAALDGIYIIRTSVSAAQMDAPSCVRNYKSLAQVERAFRSLKTIDLKVRPIHHRKADRVRAHIFLCMLAYYVEWHMREAWRELMFADTDQAAKATRDPVAPAKRSKAAQAKATSHTLDDGTPAHSFSTLLADLAGIVRNTCRTLQAGPNAPTFQLVTTPTAKQHQAFELLQNIQL
;
A
#
# COMPACT_ATOMS: atom_id res chain seq x y z
N MET A 1 33.51 0.13 32.46
CA MET A 1 34.45 0.70 33.45
C MET A 1 35.00 -0.35 34.35
N ASP A 2 34.26 -1.37 34.71
CA ASP A 2 34.69 -2.43 35.64
C ASP A 2 35.88 -3.26 35.13
N ALA A 3 36.25 -3.17 33.87
CA ALA A 3 37.41 -3.86 33.32
C ALA A 3 38.70 -3.01 33.25
N GLY A 4 38.75 -1.82 33.85
CA GLY A 4 39.92 -0.95 33.94
C GLY A 4 40.51 -0.43 32.62
N LYS A 5 39.76 -0.58 31.48
CA LYS A 5 40.24 -0.26 30.12
C LYS A 5 39.96 1.15 29.66
N LEU A 6 39.17 1.92 30.39
CA LEU A 6 38.79 3.29 30.03
C LEU A 6 39.11 4.21 31.21
N VAL A 7 40.16 5.01 31.07
CA VAL A 7 40.64 5.95 32.08
C VAL A 7 40.91 7.28 31.42
N GLY A 8 40.51 8.36 32.10
CA GLY A 8 40.61 9.73 31.61
C GLY A 8 39.26 10.30 31.11
N SER A 9 38.94 11.48 31.61
CA SER A 9 37.69 12.18 31.27
C SER A 9 37.53 12.38 29.77
N ASP A 10 38.62 12.64 29.05
CA ASP A 10 38.61 12.91 27.60
C ASP A 10 38.30 11.64 26.80
N GLU A 11 38.89 10.49 27.18
CA GLU A 11 38.64 9.23 26.50
C GLU A 11 37.23 8.71 26.77
N ILE A 12 36.75 8.85 28.00
CA ILE A 12 35.36 8.54 28.36
C ILE A 12 34.43 9.47 27.58
N GLY A 13 34.71 10.79 27.54
CA GLY A 13 33.92 11.79 26.81
C GLY A 13 33.83 11.47 25.31
N LEU A 14 34.94 11.07 24.69
CA LEU A 14 34.98 10.70 23.28
C LEU A 14 34.09 9.48 22.99
N ARG A 15 34.12 8.47 23.83
CA ARG A 15 33.30 7.28 23.71
C ARG A 15 31.82 7.57 23.92
N VAL A 16 31.49 8.31 24.96
CA VAL A 16 30.12 8.75 25.25
C VAL A 16 29.59 9.63 24.11
N GLY A 17 30.40 10.58 23.63
CA GLY A 17 30.04 11.44 22.51
C GLY A 17 29.73 10.67 21.22
N LYS A 18 30.47 9.59 20.91
CA LYS A 18 30.17 8.71 19.77
C LYS A 18 28.78 8.08 19.90
N VAL A 19 28.44 7.52 21.05
CA VAL A 19 27.15 6.88 21.30
C VAL A 19 26.03 7.92 21.25
N VAL A 20 26.17 9.00 21.96
CA VAL A 20 25.20 10.10 22.01
C VAL A 20 24.93 10.66 20.60
N ASN A 21 25.97 10.81 19.79
CA ASN A 21 25.85 11.33 18.44
C ASN A 21 25.24 10.29 17.46
N GLN A 22 25.58 9.02 17.63
CA GLN A 22 25.01 7.91 16.84
C GLN A 22 23.49 7.82 17.00
N TYR A 23 23.00 7.94 18.24
CA TYR A 23 21.57 7.80 18.55
C TYR A 23 20.84 9.16 18.67
N LYS A 24 21.54 10.30 18.55
CA LYS A 24 20.97 11.65 18.66
C LYS A 24 20.22 11.92 19.97
N VAL A 25 20.69 11.32 21.07
CA VAL A 25 19.99 11.32 22.37
C VAL A 25 20.52 12.33 23.39
N SER A 26 21.43 13.24 23.02
CA SER A 26 22.06 14.21 23.94
C SER A 26 21.05 15.03 24.74
N LYS A 27 19.95 15.39 24.13
CA LYS A 27 18.88 16.19 24.76
C LYS A 27 18.12 15.46 25.87
N HIS A 28 18.17 14.13 25.88
CA HIS A 28 17.41 13.28 26.80
C HIS A 28 18.18 12.86 28.05
N PHE A 29 19.48 13.12 28.08
CA PHE A 29 20.33 12.68 29.17
C PHE A 29 21.16 13.84 29.74
N GLU A 30 21.33 13.83 31.05
CA GLU A 30 22.35 14.59 31.76
C GLU A 30 23.50 13.65 32.02
N LEU A 31 24.70 14.06 31.60
CA LEU A 31 25.89 13.20 31.62
C LEU A 31 26.92 13.85 32.54
N THR A 32 27.47 13.08 33.48
CA THR A 32 28.56 13.50 34.33
C THR A 32 29.75 12.57 34.09
N ILE A 33 30.84 13.16 33.62
CA ILE A 33 32.06 12.44 33.25
C ILE A 33 33.20 12.88 34.17
N GLY A 34 33.79 11.93 34.85
CA GLY A 34 35.01 12.13 35.62
C GLY A 34 36.13 11.22 35.09
N ASP A 35 37.33 11.29 35.69
CA ASP A 35 38.50 10.55 35.20
C ASP A 35 38.34 9.03 35.22
N ARG A 36 37.53 8.50 36.14
CA ARG A 36 37.21 7.08 36.27
C ARG A 36 35.75 6.79 36.50
N THR A 37 34.90 7.83 36.37
CA THR A 37 33.48 7.70 36.66
C THR A 37 32.68 8.23 35.49
N PHE A 38 31.57 7.56 35.21
CA PHE A 38 30.56 8.00 34.27
C PHE A 38 29.19 7.72 34.88
N THR A 39 28.39 8.77 35.03
CA THR A 39 26.99 8.65 35.44
C THR A 39 26.12 9.36 34.47
N PHE A 40 24.87 8.92 34.35
CA PHE A 40 23.88 9.56 33.53
C PHE A 40 22.52 9.57 34.21
N MET A 41 21.75 10.61 33.93
CA MET A 41 20.37 10.76 34.39
C MET A 41 19.45 11.10 33.23
N ARG A 42 18.27 10.51 33.20
CA ARG A 42 17.26 10.83 32.16
C ARG A 42 16.61 12.17 32.49
N LYS A 43 16.56 13.08 31.52
CA LYS A 43 15.81 14.34 31.58
C LYS A 43 14.34 14.04 31.28
N LEU A 44 13.58 13.54 32.26
CA LEU A 44 12.20 13.07 32.06
C LEU A 44 11.30 14.16 31.48
N ALA A 45 11.48 15.42 31.90
CA ALA A 45 10.71 16.53 31.36
C ALA A 45 10.96 16.76 29.85
N ALA A 46 12.23 16.67 29.41
CA ALA A 46 12.60 16.81 28.01
C ALA A 46 12.07 15.62 27.15
N ILE A 47 12.14 14.42 27.73
CA ILE A 47 11.57 13.22 27.09
C ILE A 47 10.04 13.33 26.94
N ALA A 48 9.36 13.78 28.00
CA ALA A 48 7.90 13.96 27.97
C ALA A 48 7.48 15.06 26.99
N ALA A 49 8.21 16.18 26.95
CA ALA A 49 7.94 17.25 26.00
C ALA A 49 8.11 16.82 24.54
N GLU A 50 9.12 15.99 24.26
CA GLU A 50 9.29 15.44 22.91
C GLU A 50 8.24 14.39 22.57
N ALA A 51 7.95 13.47 23.50
CA ALA A 51 6.90 12.46 23.33
C ALA A 51 5.51 13.07 23.09
N ALA A 52 5.24 14.25 23.66
CA ALA A 52 3.99 14.99 23.39
C ALA A 52 3.84 15.43 21.92
N LEU A 53 4.94 15.47 21.16
CA LEU A 53 4.94 15.80 19.74
C LEU A 53 4.88 14.56 18.83
N ASP A 54 4.95 13.37 19.40
CA ASP A 54 4.90 12.12 18.63
C ASP A 54 3.56 12.00 17.90
N GLY A 55 3.65 11.68 16.61
CA GLY A 55 2.48 11.58 15.75
C GLY A 55 1.96 12.92 15.21
N ILE A 56 2.54 14.06 15.61
CA ILE A 56 2.22 15.37 15.06
C ILE A 56 3.20 15.71 13.95
N TYR A 57 2.68 16.08 12.79
CA TYR A 57 3.47 16.59 11.68
C TYR A 57 2.81 17.82 11.06
N ILE A 58 3.61 18.69 10.48
CA ILE A 58 3.16 19.95 9.91
C ILE A 58 3.16 19.85 8.38
N ILE A 59 2.02 20.16 7.76
CA ILE A 59 1.91 20.30 6.31
C ILE A 59 2.00 21.80 5.99
N ARG A 60 2.97 22.16 5.15
CA ARG A 60 3.14 23.53 4.65
C ARG A 60 2.79 23.59 3.17
N THR A 61 1.98 24.58 2.78
CA THR A 61 1.61 24.84 1.39
C THR A 61 1.80 26.31 1.04
N SER A 62 2.08 26.60 -0.22
CA SER A 62 2.08 27.96 -0.78
C SER A 62 0.69 28.39 -1.30
N VAL A 63 -0.29 27.46 -1.34
CA VAL A 63 -1.67 27.74 -1.76
C VAL A 63 -2.36 28.57 -0.66
N SER A 64 -3.05 29.64 -1.05
CA SER A 64 -3.75 30.52 -0.10
C SER A 64 -4.94 29.82 0.57
N ALA A 65 -5.28 30.22 1.78
CA ALA A 65 -6.43 29.67 2.51
C ALA A 65 -7.78 29.89 1.79
N ALA A 66 -7.86 30.93 0.94
CA ALA A 66 -9.05 31.18 0.11
C ALA A 66 -9.23 30.14 -1.01
N GLN A 67 -8.14 29.53 -1.48
CA GLN A 67 -8.17 28.52 -2.54
C GLN A 67 -8.26 27.09 -1.97
N MET A 68 -7.68 26.84 -0.79
CA MET A 68 -7.68 25.53 -0.15
C MET A 68 -7.65 25.66 1.36
N ASP A 69 -8.72 25.22 2.02
CA ASP A 69 -8.80 25.20 3.48
C ASP A 69 -7.86 24.16 4.11
N ALA A 70 -7.65 24.22 5.42
CA ALA A 70 -6.76 23.33 6.13
C ALA A 70 -7.17 21.84 6.02
N PRO A 71 -8.44 21.45 6.17
CA PRO A 71 -8.88 20.07 5.96
C PRO A 71 -8.60 19.55 4.54
N SER A 72 -8.84 20.36 3.51
CA SER A 72 -8.54 20.00 2.11
C SER A 72 -7.04 19.87 1.87
N CYS A 73 -6.22 20.71 2.48
CA CYS A 73 -4.76 20.58 2.43
C CYS A 73 -4.31 19.21 2.98
N VAL A 74 -4.85 18.78 4.12
CA VAL A 74 -4.55 17.48 4.72
C VAL A 74 -5.05 16.33 3.83
N ARG A 75 -6.27 16.43 3.25
CA ARG A 75 -6.80 15.42 2.33
C ARG A 75 -5.91 15.27 1.09
N ASN A 76 -5.52 16.39 0.49
CA ASN A 76 -4.66 16.40 -0.70
C ASN A 76 -3.28 15.80 -0.40
N TYR A 77 -2.68 16.14 0.74
CA TYR A 77 -1.44 15.53 1.17
C TYR A 77 -1.57 14.01 1.35
N LYS A 78 -2.61 13.56 2.04
CA LYS A 78 -2.87 12.11 2.22
C LYS A 78 -3.18 11.38 0.91
N SER A 79 -3.72 12.06 -0.10
CA SER A 79 -3.98 11.47 -1.42
C SER A 79 -2.70 11.10 -2.18
N LEU A 80 -1.54 11.65 -1.82
CA LEU A 80 -0.24 11.25 -2.38
C LEU A 80 0.04 9.75 -2.21
N ALA A 81 -0.53 9.12 -1.18
CA ALA A 81 -0.44 7.67 -1.00
C ALA A 81 -1.06 6.89 -2.17
N GLN A 82 -2.05 7.46 -2.86
CA GLN A 82 -2.65 6.86 -4.06
C GLN A 82 -1.68 6.96 -5.25
N VAL A 83 -1.01 8.10 -5.41
CA VAL A 83 0.02 8.31 -6.44
C VAL A 83 1.19 7.35 -6.23
N GLU A 84 1.67 7.22 -5.00
CA GLU A 84 2.73 6.25 -4.68
C GLU A 84 2.31 4.81 -4.98
N ARG A 85 1.06 4.45 -4.68
CA ARG A 85 0.50 3.12 -5.01
C ARG A 85 0.47 2.90 -6.51
N ALA A 86 0.03 3.90 -7.30
CA ALA A 86 0.02 3.83 -8.75
C ALA A 86 1.43 3.60 -9.31
N PHE A 87 2.42 4.38 -8.86
CA PHE A 87 3.81 4.18 -9.28
C PHE A 87 4.39 2.83 -8.84
N ARG A 88 4.02 2.33 -7.68
CA ARG A 88 4.45 1.01 -7.21
C ARG A 88 3.86 -0.11 -8.06
N SER A 89 2.57 -0.04 -8.38
CA SER A 89 1.88 -0.99 -9.26
C SER A 89 2.52 -1.00 -10.65
N LEU A 90 2.73 0.17 -11.25
CA LEU A 90 3.38 0.32 -12.55
C LEU A 90 4.80 -0.24 -12.56
N LYS A 91 5.62 0.06 -11.55
CA LYS A 91 7.06 -0.27 -11.56
C LYS A 91 7.35 -1.73 -11.25
N THR A 92 6.71 -2.32 -10.24
CA THR A 92 7.24 -3.54 -9.62
C THR A 92 6.22 -4.63 -9.33
N ILE A 93 5.00 -4.30 -8.90
CA ILE A 93 4.08 -5.29 -8.35
C ILE A 93 3.25 -5.95 -9.45
N ASP A 94 2.43 -5.17 -10.15
CA ASP A 94 1.43 -5.71 -11.06
C ASP A 94 1.89 -5.68 -12.52
N LEU A 95 2.31 -4.52 -13.01
CA LEU A 95 2.55 -4.30 -14.45
C LEU A 95 4.03 -4.38 -14.88
N LYS A 96 4.95 -4.36 -13.92
CA LYS A 96 6.39 -4.58 -14.15
C LYS A 96 6.94 -3.82 -15.36
N VAL A 97 6.70 -2.50 -15.45
CA VAL A 97 7.18 -1.67 -16.56
C VAL A 97 8.69 -1.81 -16.77
N ARG A 98 9.43 -2.22 -15.74
CA ARG A 98 10.88 -2.51 -15.81
C ARG A 98 11.15 -4.00 -15.61
N PRO A 99 12.18 -4.56 -16.27
CA PRO A 99 13.13 -3.92 -17.19
C PRO A 99 12.51 -3.60 -18.56
N ILE A 100 12.90 -2.46 -19.17
CA ILE A 100 12.49 -2.10 -20.52
C ILE A 100 13.52 -2.66 -21.49
N HIS A 101 13.11 -3.63 -22.31
CA HIS A 101 13.99 -4.29 -23.29
C HIS A 101 14.01 -3.59 -24.66
N HIS A 102 13.27 -2.50 -24.83
CA HIS A 102 13.24 -1.73 -26.06
C HIS A 102 14.36 -0.69 -26.09
N ARG A 103 15.02 -0.53 -27.27
CA ARG A 103 16.13 0.40 -27.48
C ARG A 103 15.72 1.66 -28.27
N LYS A 104 14.64 1.58 -29.08
CA LYS A 104 14.15 2.73 -29.86
C LYS A 104 13.21 3.57 -29.00
N ALA A 105 13.38 4.90 -29.02
CA ALA A 105 12.61 5.83 -28.19
C ALA A 105 11.09 5.66 -28.33
N ASP A 106 10.60 5.51 -29.56
CA ASP A 106 9.17 5.35 -29.80
C ASP A 106 8.61 4.03 -29.24
N ARG A 107 9.40 2.95 -29.29
CA ARG A 107 9.00 1.67 -28.67
C ARG A 107 9.02 1.77 -27.13
N VAL A 108 9.95 2.51 -26.54
CA VAL A 108 9.98 2.78 -25.11
C VAL A 108 8.75 3.58 -24.69
N ARG A 109 8.40 4.64 -25.43
CA ARG A 109 7.19 5.44 -25.19
C ARG A 109 5.93 4.60 -25.31
N ALA A 110 5.80 3.80 -26.37
CA ALA A 110 4.67 2.91 -26.56
C ALA A 110 4.54 1.88 -25.42
N HIS A 111 5.64 1.27 -24.96
CA HIS A 111 5.65 0.34 -23.85
C HIS A 111 5.16 1.00 -22.55
N ILE A 112 5.68 2.19 -22.24
CA ILE A 112 5.25 2.95 -21.05
C ILE A 112 3.76 3.31 -21.17
N PHE A 113 3.31 3.78 -22.34
CA PHE A 113 1.91 4.10 -22.57
C PHE A 113 1.00 2.89 -22.37
N LEU A 114 1.36 1.72 -22.91
CA LEU A 114 0.59 0.49 -22.71
C LEU A 114 0.52 0.06 -21.24
N CYS A 115 1.61 0.22 -20.49
CA CYS A 115 1.59 -0.04 -19.04
C CYS A 115 0.69 0.95 -18.30
N MET A 116 0.67 2.23 -18.70
CA MET A 116 -0.24 3.21 -18.11
C MET A 116 -1.70 2.89 -18.43
N LEU A 117 -1.99 2.48 -19.66
CA LEU A 117 -3.34 2.05 -20.08
C LEU A 117 -3.77 0.78 -19.31
N ALA A 118 -2.88 -0.18 -19.16
CA ALA A 118 -3.15 -1.39 -18.36
C ALA A 118 -3.47 -1.04 -16.91
N TYR A 119 -2.73 -0.09 -16.30
CA TYR A 119 -3.03 0.39 -14.96
C TYR A 119 -4.40 1.07 -14.88
N TYR A 120 -4.74 1.86 -15.87
CA TYR A 120 -6.06 2.52 -15.96
C TYR A 120 -7.19 1.49 -15.98
N VAL A 121 -7.08 0.48 -16.84
CA VAL A 121 -8.06 -0.63 -16.92
C VAL A 121 -8.13 -1.39 -15.59
N GLU A 122 -7.00 -1.77 -15.01
CA GLU A 122 -6.94 -2.46 -13.72
C GLU A 122 -7.63 -1.64 -12.61
N TRP A 123 -7.42 -0.33 -12.59
CA TRP A 123 -8.05 0.55 -11.61
C TRP A 123 -9.57 0.51 -11.72
N HIS A 124 -10.13 0.62 -12.93
CA HIS A 124 -11.57 0.54 -13.16
C HIS A 124 -12.15 -0.83 -12.79
N MET A 125 -11.44 -1.90 -13.14
CA MET A 125 -11.84 -3.25 -12.74
C MET A 125 -11.86 -3.41 -11.21
N ARG A 126 -10.86 -2.90 -10.51
CA ARG A 126 -10.81 -2.93 -9.03
C ARG A 126 -11.96 -2.13 -8.39
N GLU A 127 -12.31 -1.00 -8.97
CA GLU A 127 -13.45 -0.21 -8.49
C GLU A 127 -14.78 -0.94 -8.74
N ALA A 128 -14.97 -1.52 -9.92
CA ALA A 128 -16.18 -2.29 -10.25
C ALA A 128 -16.32 -3.54 -9.34
N TRP A 129 -15.24 -4.23 -9.07
CA TRP A 129 -15.22 -5.46 -8.26
C TRP A 129 -15.09 -5.21 -6.75
N ARG A 130 -15.20 -3.99 -6.28
CA ARG A 130 -15.00 -3.61 -4.88
C ARG A 130 -15.81 -4.47 -3.89
N GLU A 131 -17.03 -4.81 -4.24
CA GLU A 131 -17.92 -5.62 -3.39
C GLU A 131 -17.46 -7.08 -3.27
N LEU A 132 -16.84 -7.64 -4.29
CA LEU A 132 -16.29 -9.00 -4.30
C LEU A 132 -14.90 -9.11 -3.66
N MET A 133 -14.30 -7.98 -3.31
CA MET A 133 -12.93 -7.89 -2.84
C MET A 133 -12.86 -7.52 -1.35
N PHE A 134 -11.65 -7.66 -0.77
CA PHE A 134 -11.32 -7.16 0.57
C PHE A 134 -11.40 -5.62 0.70
N ALA A 135 -11.93 -4.94 -0.28
CA ALA A 135 -12.07 -3.48 -0.29
C ALA A 135 -13.18 -3.01 0.64
N ASP A 136 -12.98 -1.83 1.22
CA ASP A 136 -14.04 -1.16 1.98
C ASP A 136 -15.07 -0.56 1.01
N THR A 137 -16.32 -0.94 1.17
CA THR A 137 -17.44 -0.49 0.34
C THR A 137 -18.06 0.82 0.82
N ASP A 138 -17.80 1.24 2.06
CA ASP A 138 -18.32 2.48 2.62
C ASP A 138 -17.53 3.70 2.13
N GLN A 139 -17.82 4.13 0.90
CA GLN A 139 -17.19 5.30 0.29
C GLN A 139 -17.74 6.63 0.85
N ALA A 140 -19.00 6.65 1.28
CA ALA A 140 -19.64 7.85 1.85
C ALA A 140 -18.96 8.23 3.18
N ALA A 141 -18.80 7.28 4.08
CA ALA A 141 -18.07 7.51 5.34
C ALA A 141 -16.60 7.91 5.10
N LYS A 142 -15.97 7.37 4.05
CA LYS A 142 -14.61 7.76 3.68
C LYS A 142 -14.52 9.21 3.21
N ALA A 143 -15.50 9.68 2.45
CA ALA A 143 -15.54 11.06 1.91
C ALA A 143 -15.76 12.10 3.01
N THR A 144 -16.62 11.79 3.98
CA THR A 144 -17.01 12.72 5.06
C THR A 144 -16.13 12.67 6.30
N ARG A 145 -15.23 11.68 6.40
CA ARG A 145 -14.35 11.49 7.55
C ARG A 145 -13.42 12.69 7.77
N ASP A 146 -13.21 13.03 9.07
CA ASP A 146 -12.16 13.98 9.47
C ASP A 146 -10.80 13.54 8.88
N PRO A 147 -10.15 14.38 8.08
CA PRO A 147 -8.88 14.04 7.43
C PRO A 147 -7.71 13.91 8.43
N VAL A 148 -7.82 14.50 9.61
CA VAL A 148 -6.77 14.44 10.66
C VAL A 148 -6.91 13.15 11.46
N ALA A 149 -8.14 12.66 11.69
CA ALA A 149 -8.37 11.44 12.45
C ALA A 149 -7.72 10.20 11.83
N PRO A 150 -7.26 9.23 12.64
CA PRO A 150 -6.76 7.96 12.15
C PRO A 150 -7.78 7.24 11.27
N ALA A 151 -7.31 6.64 10.18
CA ALA A 151 -8.17 5.88 9.29
C ALA A 151 -8.64 4.59 9.98
N LYS A 152 -9.96 4.43 10.13
CA LYS A 152 -10.57 3.19 10.60
C LYS A 152 -11.27 2.48 9.44
N ARG A 153 -11.15 1.17 9.38
CA ARG A 153 -11.94 0.35 8.45
C ARG A 153 -13.40 0.33 8.91
N SER A 154 -14.34 0.28 7.97
CA SER A 154 -15.74 0.01 8.28
C SER A 154 -15.89 -1.37 8.97
N LYS A 155 -16.99 -1.60 9.67
CA LYS A 155 -17.27 -2.90 10.28
C LYS A 155 -17.31 -4.03 9.23
N ALA A 156 -17.90 -3.76 8.07
CA ALA A 156 -17.95 -4.70 6.95
C ALA A 156 -16.55 -5.04 6.42
N ALA A 157 -15.70 -4.03 6.20
CA ALA A 157 -14.32 -4.27 5.76
C ALA A 157 -13.48 -5.00 6.82
N GLN A 158 -13.77 -4.79 8.09
CA GLN A 158 -13.10 -5.50 9.19
C GLN A 158 -13.56 -6.96 9.26
N ALA A 159 -14.87 -7.22 9.10
CA ALA A 159 -15.42 -8.56 9.02
C ALA A 159 -14.81 -9.35 7.84
N LYS A 160 -14.81 -8.80 6.64
CA LYS A 160 -14.16 -9.41 5.46
C LYS A 160 -12.68 -9.75 5.72
N ALA A 161 -11.95 -8.86 6.39
CA ALA A 161 -10.53 -9.10 6.68
C ALA A 161 -10.30 -10.22 7.69
N THR A 162 -11.26 -10.48 8.58
CA THR A 162 -11.17 -11.52 9.63
C THR A 162 -11.71 -12.87 9.14
N SER A 163 -12.88 -12.89 8.50
CA SER A 163 -13.53 -14.12 8.04
C SER A 163 -13.02 -14.61 6.69
N HIS A 164 -12.39 -13.74 5.90
CA HIS A 164 -12.05 -13.97 4.49
C HIS A 164 -13.25 -14.30 3.59
N THR A 165 -14.46 -13.94 4.04
CA THR A 165 -15.72 -14.18 3.32
C THR A 165 -16.49 -12.88 3.14
N LEU A 166 -17.35 -12.87 2.13
CA LEU A 166 -18.40 -11.87 1.94
C LEU A 166 -19.58 -12.15 2.85
N ASP A 167 -20.56 -11.25 2.90
CA ASP A 167 -21.75 -11.36 3.75
C ASP A 167 -22.63 -12.59 3.44
N ASP A 168 -22.53 -13.10 2.21
CA ASP A 168 -23.21 -14.32 1.75
C ASP A 168 -22.42 -15.61 2.00
N GLY A 169 -21.29 -15.53 2.71
CA GLY A 169 -20.43 -16.67 3.03
C GLY A 169 -19.48 -17.10 1.90
N THR A 170 -19.55 -16.47 0.72
CA THR A 170 -18.62 -16.77 -0.38
C THR A 170 -17.25 -16.14 -0.10
N PRO A 171 -16.14 -16.66 -0.69
CA PRO A 171 -14.82 -16.11 -0.47
C PRO A 171 -14.70 -14.65 -0.91
N ALA A 172 -14.06 -13.81 -0.09
CA ALA A 172 -13.62 -12.49 -0.49
C ALA A 172 -12.28 -12.60 -1.23
N HIS A 173 -12.12 -11.84 -2.30
CA HIS A 173 -10.96 -11.95 -3.19
C HIS A 173 -9.99 -10.76 -3.08
N SER A 174 -8.71 -11.00 -3.33
CA SER A 174 -7.80 -10.00 -3.85
C SER A 174 -8.03 -9.85 -5.37
N PHE A 175 -7.49 -8.82 -5.99
CA PHE A 175 -7.59 -8.68 -7.45
C PHE A 175 -7.00 -9.89 -8.19
N SER A 176 -5.84 -10.35 -7.77
CA SER A 176 -5.17 -11.50 -8.38
C SER A 176 -5.92 -12.82 -8.17
N THR A 177 -6.52 -13.03 -6.99
CA THR A 177 -7.28 -14.26 -6.74
C THR A 177 -8.63 -14.26 -7.47
N LEU A 178 -9.26 -13.09 -7.66
CA LEU A 178 -10.47 -12.98 -8.48
C LEU A 178 -10.16 -13.25 -9.97
N LEU A 179 -9.06 -12.69 -10.47
CA LEU A 179 -8.62 -13.00 -11.84
C LEU A 179 -8.30 -14.47 -12.01
N ALA A 180 -7.66 -15.12 -11.04
CA ALA A 180 -7.35 -16.54 -11.08
C ALA A 180 -8.63 -17.40 -11.06
N ASP A 181 -9.64 -17.01 -10.29
CA ASP A 181 -10.94 -17.66 -10.28
C ASP A 181 -11.66 -17.54 -11.64
N LEU A 182 -11.66 -16.34 -12.22
CA LEU A 182 -12.23 -16.09 -13.55
C LEU A 182 -11.47 -16.79 -14.67
N ALA A 183 -10.17 -17.01 -14.52
CA ALA A 183 -9.33 -17.73 -15.49
C ALA A 183 -9.72 -19.22 -15.63
N GLY A 184 -10.49 -19.77 -14.70
CA GLY A 184 -11.10 -21.08 -14.79
C GLY A 184 -12.19 -21.19 -15.85
N ILE A 185 -12.70 -20.05 -16.38
CA ILE A 185 -13.71 -20.03 -17.45
C ILE A 185 -12.97 -20.08 -18.78
N VAL A 186 -13.05 -21.24 -19.42
CA VAL A 186 -12.33 -21.51 -20.66
C VAL A 186 -13.27 -22.01 -21.76
N ARG A 187 -12.88 -21.78 -23.00
CA ARG A 187 -13.51 -22.36 -24.18
C ARG A 187 -12.56 -23.37 -24.79
N ASN A 188 -12.93 -24.63 -24.70
CA ASN A 188 -12.14 -25.75 -25.23
C ASN A 188 -12.69 -26.16 -26.58
N THR A 189 -11.80 -26.38 -27.54
CA THR A 189 -12.15 -27.08 -28.79
C THR A 189 -11.90 -28.58 -28.59
N CYS A 190 -12.96 -29.32 -28.54
CA CYS A 190 -12.95 -30.76 -28.27
C CYS A 190 -13.14 -31.57 -29.56
N ARG A 191 -12.58 -32.76 -29.58
CA ARG A 191 -12.76 -33.78 -30.64
C ARG A 191 -12.97 -35.12 -29.97
N THR A 192 -13.84 -35.94 -30.53
CA THR A 192 -14.05 -37.31 -30.03
C THR A 192 -12.84 -38.19 -30.33
N LEU A 193 -12.36 -38.92 -29.30
CA LEU A 193 -11.15 -39.77 -29.41
C LEU A 193 -11.22 -40.86 -30.48
N GLN A 194 -12.42 -41.33 -30.76
CA GLN A 194 -12.65 -42.48 -31.69
C GLN A 194 -12.77 -42.09 -33.17
N ALA A 195 -12.75 -40.78 -33.47
CA ALA A 195 -13.18 -40.29 -34.79
C ALA A 195 -12.05 -39.82 -35.72
N GLY A 196 -10.80 -40.21 -35.50
CA GLY A 196 -9.66 -39.92 -36.37
C GLY A 196 -9.31 -38.41 -36.51
N PRO A 197 -8.23 -38.08 -37.25
CA PRO A 197 -7.71 -36.69 -37.32
C PRO A 197 -8.64 -35.68 -38.01
N ASN A 198 -9.57 -36.16 -38.87
CA ASN A 198 -10.51 -35.30 -39.60
C ASN A 198 -11.91 -35.21 -38.98
N ALA A 199 -12.09 -35.69 -37.76
CA ALA A 199 -13.37 -35.62 -37.07
C ALA A 199 -13.82 -34.17 -36.82
N PRO A 200 -15.13 -33.91 -36.87
CA PRO A 200 -15.66 -32.58 -36.51
C PRO A 200 -15.31 -32.22 -35.09
N THR A 201 -14.99 -30.94 -34.88
CA THR A 201 -14.74 -30.38 -33.58
C THR A 201 -15.98 -29.66 -33.04
N PHE A 202 -16.14 -29.69 -31.72
CA PHE A 202 -17.18 -28.93 -31.04
C PHE A 202 -16.57 -28.06 -29.93
N GLN A 203 -17.27 -27.02 -29.54
CA GLN A 203 -16.84 -26.10 -28.48
C GLN A 203 -17.49 -26.51 -27.16
N LEU A 204 -16.67 -26.63 -26.11
CA LEU A 204 -17.13 -26.77 -24.73
C LEU A 204 -16.69 -25.55 -23.92
N VAL A 205 -17.65 -24.85 -23.38
CA VAL A 205 -17.39 -23.65 -22.56
C VAL A 205 -17.70 -23.97 -21.11
N THR A 206 -16.81 -23.57 -20.19
CA THR A 206 -17.05 -23.70 -18.76
C THR A 206 -18.27 -22.86 -18.37
N THR A 207 -19.21 -23.43 -17.64
CA THR A 207 -20.34 -22.68 -17.09
C THR A 207 -19.86 -21.86 -15.89
N PRO A 208 -19.99 -20.52 -15.93
CA PRO A 208 -19.61 -19.67 -14.80
C PRO A 208 -20.43 -19.98 -13.54
N THR A 209 -19.83 -19.86 -12.37
CA THR A 209 -20.55 -19.81 -11.10
C THR A 209 -21.34 -18.50 -10.98
N ALA A 210 -22.28 -18.41 -10.06
CA ALA A 210 -23.05 -17.19 -9.83
C ALA A 210 -22.16 -15.97 -9.51
N LYS A 211 -21.07 -16.18 -8.76
CA LYS A 211 -20.11 -15.10 -8.44
C LYS A 211 -19.25 -14.68 -9.63
N GLN A 212 -18.84 -15.64 -10.44
CA GLN A 212 -18.13 -15.32 -11.69
C GLN A 212 -19.03 -14.54 -12.64
N HIS A 213 -20.32 -14.92 -12.74
CA HIS A 213 -21.32 -14.18 -13.53
C HIS A 213 -21.48 -12.74 -13.00
N GLN A 214 -21.66 -12.57 -11.69
CA GLN A 214 -21.72 -11.26 -11.02
C GLN A 214 -20.48 -10.42 -11.34
N ALA A 215 -19.28 -11.01 -11.33
CA ALA A 215 -18.06 -10.30 -11.66
C ALA A 215 -18.07 -9.75 -13.11
N PHE A 216 -18.62 -10.49 -14.08
CA PHE A 216 -18.76 -9.99 -15.45
C PHE A 216 -19.82 -8.90 -15.57
N GLU A 217 -20.96 -9.02 -14.88
CA GLU A 217 -22.01 -8.00 -14.87
C GLU A 217 -21.47 -6.67 -14.30
N LEU A 218 -20.70 -6.71 -13.24
CA LEU A 218 -20.08 -5.52 -12.65
C LEU A 218 -19.14 -4.81 -13.63
N LEU A 219 -18.42 -5.54 -14.49
CA LEU A 219 -17.57 -4.92 -15.51
C LEU A 219 -18.36 -4.24 -16.61
N GLN A 220 -19.56 -4.75 -16.96
CA GLN A 220 -20.42 -4.15 -17.99
C GLN A 220 -20.95 -2.78 -17.56
N ASN A 221 -21.01 -2.52 -16.26
CA ASN A 221 -21.46 -1.25 -15.69
C ASN A 221 -20.38 -0.16 -15.63
N ILE A 222 -19.16 -0.44 -16.08
CA ILE A 222 -18.07 0.55 -16.11
C ILE A 222 -18.43 1.61 -17.16
N GLN A 223 -18.59 2.85 -16.69
CA GLN A 223 -18.69 4.04 -17.54
C GLN A 223 -17.30 4.66 -17.66
N LEU A 224 -16.76 4.77 -18.86
CA LEU A 224 -15.46 5.35 -19.17
C LEU A 224 -15.62 6.80 -19.62
#